data_28cf128db377b39cd8377666a1aa85b9
#
_entry.id   28cf128db377b39cd8377666a1aa85b9
#
_cell.length_a   1.000
_cell.length_b   1.000
_cell.length_c   1.000
_cell.angle_alpha   90.00
_cell.angle_beta   90.00
_cell.angle_gamma   90.00
#
_symmetry.space_group_name_H-M   'P 1'
#
loop_
_entity.id
_entity.type
_entity.pdbx_description
1 polymer ?
#
loop_
_entity_poly.entity_id
_entity_poly.type
_entity_poly.pdbx_seq_one_letter_code
_entity_poly.pdbx_strand_id
1 'polypeptide(L)'
;EAAAVNAAVLADLENGAAAPTAMLSALFGVPGGQDQSPQLSWSGFPEETKSFVVTCYDPDAPTPSGFWHWTVSNIPAAVTALETNAGAIVGGQGGAALPAGAIAHRNDAGTPGFVGAAPPAGHGPHRYIFCVTAVDVPELEVDENTSPAVVNFKLFFHGIARAFLTVTYEEN
;
A
#
# COMPACT_ATOMS: atom_id res chain seq x y z
N GLU A 1 23.65 7.46 12.42
CA GLU A 1 22.55 8.42 12.33
C GLU A 1 21.98 8.32 10.92
N ALA A 2 20.80 7.73 10.80
CA ALA A 2 20.08 7.78 9.54
C ALA A 2 19.74 9.25 9.27
N ALA A 3 20.32 9.83 8.21
CA ALA A 3 19.92 11.14 7.75
C ALA A 3 18.41 11.11 7.53
N ALA A 4 17.69 12.11 8.05
CA ALA A 4 16.29 12.28 7.78
C ALA A 4 16.12 12.49 6.27
N VAL A 5 15.77 11.44 5.56
CA VAL A 5 15.49 11.52 4.14
C VAL A 5 14.06 12.01 4.01
N ASN A 6 13.90 13.20 3.46
CA ASN A 6 12.60 13.74 3.08
C ASN A 6 12.10 13.05 1.81
N ALA A 7 11.78 11.76 1.92
CA ALA A 7 11.06 11.07 0.86
C ALA A 7 9.64 11.63 0.85
N ALA A 8 9.17 12.08 -0.31
CA ALA A 8 7.82 12.56 -0.49
C ALA A 8 7.00 11.52 -1.26
N VAL A 9 5.83 11.20 -0.74
CA VAL A 9 4.79 10.52 -1.53
C VAL A 9 3.85 11.58 -2.04
N LEU A 10 3.70 11.62 -3.36
CA LEU A 10 2.74 12.46 -4.06
C LEU A 10 1.68 11.55 -4.66
N ALA A 11 0.44 11.96 -4.58
CA ALA A 11 -0.69 11.22 -5.13
C ALA A 11 -1.73 12.21 -5.62
N ASP A 12 -2.74 11.70 -6.33
CA ASP A 12 -3.97 12.45 -6.58
C ASP A 12 -4.80 12.65 -5.29
N LEU A 13 -4.23 12.25 -4.16
CA LEU A 13 -4.78 12.37 -2.82
C LEU A 13 -3.99 13.40 -2.01
N GLU A 14 -4.69 14.18 -1.20
CA GLU A 14 -4.06 15.04 -0.22
C GLU A 14 -3.91 14.31 1.13
N ASN A 15 -2.76 14.50 1.77
CA ASN A 15 -2.51 13.95 3.10
C ASN A 15 -3.53 14.50 4.11
N GLY A 16 -4.23 13.62 4.81
CA GLY A 16 -5.30 13.96 5.75
C GLY A 16 -6.68 14.15 5.12
N ALA A 17 -6.81 14.07 3.79
CA ALA A 17 -8.10 14.16 3.11
C ALA A 17 -8.96 12.91 3.28
N ALA A 18 -10.24 13.02 2.93
CA ALA A 18 -11.14 11.88 2.85
C ALA A 18 -10.77 10.98 1.65
N ALA A 19 -10.91 9.67 1.82
CA ALA A 19 -10.73 8.73 0.74
C ALA A 19 -11.75 8.98 -0.38
N PRO A 20 -11.32 9.01 -1.66
CA PRO A 20 -12.26 9.11 -2.78
C PRO A 20 -13.17 7.89 -2.85
N THR A 21 -14.39 8.08 -3.35
CA THR A 21 -15.39 7.00 -3.43
C THR A 21 -14.87 5.77 -4.18
N ALA A 22 -14.13 5.94 -5.27
CA ALA A 22 -13.58 4.83 -6.04
C ALA A 22 -12.60 3.94 -5.23
N MET A 23 -11.95 4.49 -4.19
CA MET A 23 -11.06 3.79 -3.29
C MET A 23 -11.80 2.94 -2.24
N LEU A 24 -13.10 3.14 -2.06
CA LEU A 24 -13.90 2.37 -1.12
C LEU A 24 -14.12 0.95 -1.63
N SER A 25 -14.48 0.03 -0.73
CA SER A 25 -14.54 -1.38 -1.08
C SER A 25 -15.81 -1.78 -1.82
N ALA A 26 -15.67 -2.23 -3.05
CA ALA A 26 -16.69 -2.97 -3.76
C ALA A 26 -16.84 -4.38 -3.17
N LEU A 27 -15.75 -5.02 -2.77
CA LEU A 27 -15.75 -6.37 -2.20
C LEU A 27 -16.61 -6.47 -0.95
N PHE A 28 -16.54 -5.45 -0.08
CA PHE A 28 -17.34 -5.38 1.14
C PHE A 28 -18.65 -4.58 0.98
N GLY A 29 -19.03 -4.24 -0.25
CA GLY A 29 -20.33 -3.69 -0.57
C GLY A 29 -20.54 -2.21 -0.23
N VAL A 30 -19.47 -1.43 -0.10
CA VAL A 30 -19.61 0.02 0.13
C VAL A 30 -20.16 0.68 -1.12
N PRO A 31 -21.27 1.47 -1.03
CA PRO A 31 -21.89 2.07 -2.20
C PRO A 31 -20.92 2.95 -2.99
N GLY A 32 -20.80 2.70 -4.30
CA GLY A 32 -19.90 3.42 -5.19
C GLY A 32 -18.43 3.00 -5.10
N GLY A 33 -18.09 2.11 -4.18
CA GLY A 33 -16.74 1.57 -4.05
C GLY A 33 -16.31 0.75 -5.27
N GLN A 34 -15.04 0.83 -5.62
CA GLN A 34 -14.47 0.15 -6.79
C GLN A 34 -13.20 -0.63 -6.45
N ASP A 35 -12.77 -0.67 -5.19
CA ASP A 35 -11.46 -1.20 -4.78
C ASP A 35 -10.32 -0.65 -5.64
N GLN A 36 -10.42 0.62 -6.03
CA GLN A 36 -9.45 1.27 -6.89
C GLN A 36 -8.30 1.85 -6.07
N SER A 37 -7.10 1.31 -6.24
CA SER A 37 -5.91 1.89 -5.62
C SER A 37 -5.57 3.25 -6.23
N PRO A 38 -5.10 4.22 -5.42
CA PRO A 38 -4.75 5.55 -5.91
C PRO A 38 -3.47 5.53 -6.73
N GLN A 39 -3.29 6.53 -7.58
CA GLN A 39 -2.00 6.84 -8.18
C GLN A 39 -1.05 7.29 -7.05
N LEU A 40 0.18 6.79 -7.06
CA LEU A 40 1.24 7.16 -6.14
C LEU A 40 2.51 7.48 -6.92
N SER A 41 3.26 8.48 -6.47
CA SER A 41 4.62 8.75 -6.94
C SER A 41 5.49 9.16 -5.75
N TRP A 42 6.79 8.92 -5.83
CA TRP A 42 7.71 9.20 -4.74
C TRP A 42 9.06 9.68 -5.25
N SER A 43 9.76 10.40 -4.38
CA SER A 43 11.06 11.00 -4.65
C SER A 43 11.85 11.22 -3.36
N GLY A 44 13.09 11.66 -3.47
CA GLY A 44 13.91 12.01 -2.31
C GLY A 44 14.49 10.81 -1.56
N PHE A 45 14.47 9.63 -2.15
CA PHE A 45 15.04 8.42 -1.56
C PHE A 45 16.57 8.39 -1.69
N PRO A 46 17.29 7.64 -0.80
CA PRO A 46 18.74 7.51 -0.85
C PRO A 46 19.25 6.90 -2.15
N GLU A 47 20.48 7.25 -2.55
CA GLU A 47 21.15 6.67 -3.74
C GLU A 47 21.34 5.16 -3.65
N GLU A 48 21.44 4.62 -2.44
CA GLU A 48 21.61 3.19 -2.16
C GLU A 48 20.34 2.37 -2.41
N THR A 49 19.24 3.03 -2.74
CA THR A 49 17.95 2.37 -2.99
C THR A 49 18.04 1.45 -4.20
N LYS A 50 17.64 0.21 -4.02
CA LYS A 50 17.67 -0.83 -5.06
C LYS A 50 16.28 -1.36 -5.42
N SER A 51 15.30 -1.14 -4.55
CA SER A 51 13.89 -1.46 -4.80
C SER A 51 12.99 -0.68 -3.84
N PHE A 52 11.67 -0.81 -4.03
CA PHE A 52 10.67 -0.21 -3.16
C PHE A 52 9.62 -1.24 -2.74
N VAL A 53 9.01 -0.98 -1.59
CA VAL A 53 7.79 -1.64 -1.12
C VAL A 53 6.72 -0.59 -0.89
N VAL A 54 5.52 -0.83 -1.39
CA VAL A 54 4.33 0.00 -1.14
C VAL A 54 3.35 -0.79 -0.29
N THR A 55 2.85 -0.15 0.76
CA THR A 55 1.81 -0.73 1.62
C THR A 55 0.67 0.24 1.87
N CYS A 56 -0.52 -0.29 2.14
CA CYS A 56 -1.65 0.45 2.69
C CYS A 56 -2.17 -0.31 3.93
N TYR A 57 -2.19 0.37 5.06
CA TYR A 57 -2.49 -0.22 6.36
C TYR A 57 -3.52 0.62 7.12
N ASP A 58 -4.51 -0.05 7.72
CA ASP A 58 -5.51 0.54 8.62
C ASP A 58 -5.22 0.08 10.06
N PRO A 59 -4.64 0.96 10.91
CA PRO A 59 -4.40 0.65 12.32
C PRO A 59 -5.67 0.72 13.18
N ASP A 60 -6.75 1.28 12.66
CA ASP A 60 -8.01 1.52 13.38
C ASP A 60 -9.03 0.40 13.19
N ALA A 61 -8.74 -0.56 12.32
CA ALA A 61 -9.59 -1.74 12.11
C ALA A 61 -9.81 -2.49 13.44
N PRO A 62 -11.02 -3.03 13.66
CA PRO A 62 -11.37 -3.69 14.93
C PRO A 62 -10.76 -5.09 15.05
N THR A 63 -9.47 -5.19 14.85
CA THR A 63 -8.66 -6.41 15.00
C THR A 63 -7.36 -6.07 15.75
N PRO A 64 -6.78 -6.99 16.53
CA PRO A 64 -5.53 -6.73 17.26
C PRO A 64 -4.35 -6.35 16.37
N SER A 65 -4.33 -6.81 15.12
CA SER A 65 -3.23 -6.55 14.16
C SER A 65 -3.54 -5.42 13.17
N GLY A 66 -4.69 -4.75 13.28
CA GLY A 66 -5.15 -3.81 12.25
C GLY A 66 -5.58 -4.54 10.98
N PHE A 67 -5.50 -3.87 9.82
CA PHE A 67 -5.86 -4.48 8.54
C PHE A 67 -4.96 -4.00 7.42
N TRP A 68 -4.33 -4.92 6.71
CA TRP A 68 -3.51 -4.65 5.54
C TRP A 68 -4.36 -4.68 4.28
N HIS A 69 -4.50 -3.51 3.65
CA HIS A 69 -5.28 -3.33 2.41
C HIS A 69 -4.49 -3.60 1.15
N TRP A 70 -3.17 -3.44 1.20
CA TRP A 70 -2.31 -3.57 0.03
C TRP A 70 -0.86 -3.76 0.43
N THR A 71 -0.14 -4.65 -0.24
CA THR A 71 1.30 -4.81 -0.10
C THR A 71 1.89 -5.21 -1.44
N VAL A 72 2.81 -4.39 -1.96
CA VAL A 72 3.56 -4.63 -3.19
C VAL A 72 5.04 -4.59 -2.86
N SER A 73 5.76 -5.65 -3.14
CA SER A 73 7.21 -5.73 -2.93
C SER A 73 7.97 -5.79 -4.25
N ASN A 74 9.29 -5.64 -4.13
CA ASN A 74 10.23 -5.80 -5.26
C ASN A 74 9.90 -4.89 -6.45
N ILE A 75 9.45 -3.65 -6.16
CA ILE A 75 9.29 -2.62 -7.19
C ILE A 75 10.70 -2.15 -7.58
N PRO A 76 11.10 -2.26 -8.87
CA PRO A 76 12.43 -1.86 -9.31
C PRO A 76 12.76 -0.40 -8.97
N ALA A 77 14.01 -0.12 -8.65
CA ALA A 77 14.45 1.24 -8.28
C ALA A 77 14.22 2.30 -9.38
N ALA A 78 14.16 1.88 -10.65
CA ALA A 78 13.85 2.77 -11.77
C ALA A 78 12.37 3.17 -11.83
N VAL A 79 11.49 2.50 -11.08
CA VAL A 79 10.07 2.78 -11.00
C VAL A 79 9.81 3.66 -9.78
N THR A 80 9.30 4.85 -9.98
CA THR A 80 9.02 5.83 -8.93
C THR A 80 7.55 6.24 -8.86
N ALA A 81 6.68 5.47 -9.50
CA ALA A 81 5.24 5.69 -9.48
C ALA A 81 4.47 4.39 -9.71
N LEU A 82 3.28 4.31 -9.16
CA LEU A 82 2.26 3.34 -9.50
C LEU A 82 1.03 4.08 -10.03
N GLU A 83 0.51 3.63 -11.15
CA GLU A 83 -0.67 4.21 -11.76
C GLU A 83 -1.93 3.95 -10.93
N THR A 84 -2.95 4.75 -11.16
CA THR A 84 -4.29 4.51 -10.63
C THR A 84 -4.71 3.08 -10.95
N ASN A 85 -5.24 2.39 -9.97
CA ASN A 85 -5.68 1.00 -10.08
C ASN A 85 -4.56 -0.04 -10.34
N ALA A 86 -3.32 0.30 -10.00
CA ALA A 86 -2.20 -0.67 -10.07
C ALA A 86 -2.42 -1.90 -9.18
N GLY A 87 -3.22 -1.75 -8.11
CA GLY A 87 -3.59 -2.84 -7.21
C GLY A 87 -4.73 -3.73 -7.70
N ALA A 88 -5.18 -3.59 -8.93
CA ALA A 88 -6.31 -4.34 -9.47
C ALA A 88 -6.07 -5.86 -9.46
N ILE A 89 -7.16 -6.59 -9.17
CA ILE A 89 -7.22 -8.04 -9.22
C ILE A 89 -8.01 -8.42 -10.47
N VAL A 90 -7.38 -9.13 -11.39
CA VAL A 90 -8.00 -9.55 -12.66
C VAL A 90 -8.01 -11.08 -12.73
N GLY A 91 -9.19 -11.66 -12.90
CA GLY A 91 -9.33 -13.13 -12.96
C GLY A 91 -8.84 -13.85 -11.70
N GLY A 92 -8.94 -13.20 -10.53
CA GLY A 92 -8.44 -13.74 -9.26
C GLY A 92 -6.92 -13.63 -9.07
N GLN A 93 -6.21 -12.98 -9.99
CA GLN A 93 -4.77 -12.76 -9.96
C GLN A 93 -4.45 -11.29 -9.75
N GLY A 94 -3.46 -11.01 -8.91
CA GLY A 94 -2.88 -9.68 -8.75
C GLY A 94 -1.70 -9.45 -9.69
N GLY A 95 -1.21 -8.21 -9.70
CA GLY A 95 0.05 -7.87 -10.35
C GLY A 95 0.00 -7.55 -11.83
N ALA A 96 -1.14 -7.71 -12.51
CA ALA A 96 -1.25 -7.46 -13.96
C ALA A 96 -0.91 -6.01 -14.34
N ALA A 97 -1.19 -5.05 -13.47
CA ALA A 97 -0.92 -3.63 -13.70
C ALA A 97 0.32 -3.13 -12.94
N LEU A 98 1.09 -4.02 -12.32
CA LEU A 98 2.32 -3.68 -11.62
C LEU A 98 3.53 -3.71 -12.57
N PRO A 99 4.61 -2.98 -12.22
CA PRO A 99 5.87 -3.09 -12.95
C PRO A 99 6.40 -4.53 -12.96
N ALA A 100 7.12 -4.90 -14.02
CA ALA A 100 7.74 -6.22 -14.14
C ALA A 100 8.66 -6.49 -12.93
N GLY A 101 8.53 -7.67 -12.32
CA GLY A 101 9.26 -8.09 -11.14
C GLY A 101 8.61 -7.73 -9.80
N ALA A 102 7.67 -6.80 -9.77
CA ALA A 102 6.91 -6.48 -8.56
C ALA A 102 5.93 -7.60 -8.21
N ILE A 103 5.77 -7.83 -6.91
CA ILE A 103 4.92 -8.90 -6.37
C ILE A 103 3.73 -8.29 -5.64
N ALA A 104 2.52 -8.69 -6.03
CA ALA A 104 1.29 -8.41 -5.30
C ALA A 104 1.08 -9.48 -4.23
N HIS A 105 1.11 -9.07 -2.96
CA HIS A 105 0.83 -9.95 -1.83
C HIS A 105 -0.67 -9.97 -1.52
N ARG A 106 -1.10 -11.00 -0.79
CA ARG A 106 -2.48 -11.06 -0.31
C ARG A 106 -2.70 -10.00 0.76
N ASN A 107 -3.81 -9.28 0.65
CA ASN A 107 -4.32 -8.41 1.71
C ASN A 107 -5.02 -9.24 2.80
N ASP A 108 -5.47 -8.60 3.86
CA ASP A 108 -6.11 -9.30 4.99
C ASP A 108 -7.54 -9.79 4.68
N ALA A 109 -8.12 -9.41 3.54
CA ALA A 109 -9.31 -10.07 3.00
C ALA A 109 -8.99 -11.38 2.24
N GLY A 110 -7.70 -11.70 2.07
CA GLY A 110 -7.24 -12.91 1.39
C GLY A 110 -7.12 -12.79 -0.12
N THR A 111 -7.25 -11.59 -0.69
CA THR A 111 -7.16 -11.34 -2.13
C THR A 111 -5.80 -10.74 -2.52
N PRO A 112 -5.28 -11.05 -3.73
CA PRO A 112 -3.90 -10.69 -4.10
C PRO A 112 -3.80 -9.30 -4.74
N GLY A 113 -4.16 -8.26 -4.02
CA GLY A 113 -4.12 -6.90 -4.52
C GLY A 113 -4.66 -5.89 -3.52
N PHE A 114 -5.17 -4.78 -4.03
CA PHE A 114 -5.78 -3.74 -3.23
C PHE A 114 -7.22 -4.08 -2.89
N VAL A 115 -7.57 -3.97 -1.61
CA VAL A 115 -8.96 -3.96 -1.14
C VAL A 115 -9.26 -2.58 -0.52
N GLY A 116 -10.37 -1.99 -0.91
CA GLY A 116 -10.76 -0.65 -0.52
C GLY A 116 -11.24 -0.54 0.93
N ALA A 117 -11.46 0.71 1.35
CA ALA A 117 -11.93 1.03 2.68
C ALA A 117 -13.39 0.57 2.89
N ALA A 118 -13.64 -0.06 4.03
CA ALA A 118 -14.98 -0.47 4.47
C ALA A 118 -15.02 -0.55 6.02
N PRO A 119 -14.84 0.58 6.73
CA PRO A 119 -14.90 0.56 8.17
C PRO A 119 -16.34 0.22 8.61
N PRO A 120 -16.54 -0.43 9.76
CA PRO A 120 -17.88 -0.69 10.27
C PRO A 120 -18.64 0.61 10.53
N ALA A 121 -19.92 0.63 10.15
CA ALA A 121 -20.79 1.79 10.37
C ALA A 121 -20.83 2.18 11.85
N GLY A 122 -20.68 3.47 12.11
CA GLY A 122 -20.66 4.04 13.47
C GLY A 122 -19.40 3.77 14.28
N HIS A 123 -18.36 3.17 13.69
CA HIS A 123 -17.07 2.91 14.40
C HIS A 123 -16.18 4.16 14.48
N GLY A 124 -16.52 5.21 13.74
CA GLY A 124 -15.72 6.41 13.61
C GLY A 124 -14.75 6.35 12.44
N PRO A 125 -13.94 7.41 12.24
CA PRO A 125 -13.03 7.47 11.13
C PRO A 125 -11.87 6.49 11.28
N HIS A 126 -11.55 5.79 10.19
CA HIS A 126 -10.36 4.96 10.07
C HIS A 126 -9.31 5.66 9.23
N ARG A 127 -8.04 5.42 9.54
CA ARG A 127 -6.89 5.90 8.78
C ARG A 127 -6.44 4.82 7.79
N TYR A 128 -6.20 5.23 6.55
CA TYR A 128 -5.60 4.37 5.52
C TYR A 128 -4.24 4.95 5.20
N ILE A 129 -3.21 4.32 5.73
CA ILE A 129 -1.83 4.82 5.71
C ILE A 129 -1.10 4.15 4.56
N PHE A 130 -0.85 4.91 3.50
CA PHE A 130 0.05 4.51 2.42
C PHE A 130 1.49 4.78 2.83
N CYS A 131 2.35 3.80 2.63
CA CYS A 131 3.78 3.91 2.92
C CYS A 131 4.58 3.41 1.73
N VAL A 132 5.57 4.17 1.33
CA VAL A 132 6.61 3.72 0.40
C VAL A 132 7.89 3.56 1.19
N THR A 133 8.48 2.37 1.16
CA THR A 133 9.76 2.07 1.80
C THR A 133 10.82 1.87 0.73
N ALA A 134 11.91 2.62 0.80
CA ALA A 134 13.11 2.40 0.01
C ALA A 134 13.91 1.24 0.61
N VAL A 135 14.39 0.33 -0.24
CA VAL A 135 15.01 -0.94 0.15
C VAL A 135 16.40 -1.04 -0.42
N ASP A 136 17.37 -1.53 0.36
CA ASP A 136 18.79 -1.58 0.01
C ASP A 136 19.19 -2.84 -0.79
N VAL A 137 18.23 -3.72 -1.09
CA VAL A 137 18.42 -4.89 -1.96
C VAL A 137 17.49 -4.83 -3.15
N PRO A 138 17.87 -5.38 -4.33
CA PRO A 138 17.00 -5.35 -5.51
C PRO A 138 15.74 -6.21 -5.35
N GLU A 139 15.82 -7.27 -4.56
CA GLU A 139 14.72 -8.17 -4.27
C GLU A 139 14.78 -8.63 -2.82
N LEU A 140 13.65 -8.53 -2.12
CA LEU A 140 13.44 -9.26 -0.87
C LEU A 140 13.16 -10.73 -1.21
N GLU A 141 13.59 -11.64 -0.35
CA GLU A 141 13.30 -13.08 -0.47
C GLU A 141 11.86 -13.35 -0.03
N VAL A 142 10.92 -13.06 -0.91
CA VAL A 142 9.48 -13.19 -0.70
C VAL A 142 8.81 -13.70 -1.98
N ASP A 143 7.62 -14.26 -1.83
CA ASP A 143 6.73 -14.65 -2.92
C ASP A 143 5.31 -14.11 -2.69
N GLU A 144 4.39 -14.37 -3.59
CA GLU A 144 3.00 -13.92 -3.52
C GLU A 144 2.24 -14.41 -2.28
N ASN A 145 2.71 -15.49 -1.64
CA ASN A 145 2.10 -16.07 -0.45
C ASN A 145 2.72 -15.53 0.85
N THR A 146 3.79 -14.75 0.77
CA THR A 146 4.41 -14.11 1.94
C THR A 146 3.44 -13.07 2.52
N SER A 147 3.16 -13.16 3.82
CA SER A 147 2.23 -12.23 4.48
C SER A 147 2.80 -10.81 4.56
N PRO A 148 1.93 -9.79 4.64
CA PRO A 148 2.38 -8.41 4.89
C PRO A 148 3.25 -8.27 6.13
N ALA A 149 2.95 -9.01 7.19
CA ALA A 149 3.76 -9.02 8.42
C ALA A 149 5.20 -9.49 8.16
N VAL A 150 5.38 -10.55 7.38
CA VAL A 150 6.72 -11.06 7.03
C VAL A 150 7.45 -10.12 6.10
N VAL A 151 6.77 -9.52 5.12
CA VAL A 151 7.37 -8.48 4.26
C VAL A 151 7.91 -7.34 5.12
N ASN A 152 7.12 -6.83 6.05
CA ASN A 152 7.51 -5.74 6.94
C ASN A 152 8.62 -6.15 7.90
N PHE A 153 8.65 -7.41 8.36
CA PHE A 153 9.76 -7.93 9.16
C PHE A 153 11.08 -7.90 8.38
N LYS A 154 11.06 -8.23 7.09
CA LYS A 154 12.24 -8.11 6.23
C LYS A 154 12.66 -6.65 6.00
N LEU A 155 11.70 -5.73 5.94
CA LEU A 155 11.98 -4.29 5.86
C LEU A 155 12.67 -3.74 7.10
N PHE A 156 12.55 -4.40 8.25
CA PHE A 156 13.34 -4.03 9.44
C PHE A 156 14.85 -4.13 9.17
N PHE A 157 15.27 -5.09 8.34
CA PHE A 157 16.68 -5.30 8.01
C PHE A 157 17.14 -4.54 6.75
N HIS A 158 16.22 -4.24 5.83
CA HIS A 158 16.55 -3.74 4.49
C HIS A 158 15.94 -2.39 4.15
N GLY A 159 14.99 -1.90 4.96
CA GLY A 159 14.38 -0.59 4.76
C GLY A 159 15.34 0.52 5.18
N ILE A 160 15.54 1.51 4.29
CA ILE A 160 16.51 2.61 4.52
C ILE A 160 15.86 3.98 4.56
N ALA A 161 14.62 4.11 4.04
CA ALA A 161 13.85 5.35 4.12
C ALA A 161 12.36 5.03 3.93
N ARG A 162 11.50 5.90 4.46
CA ARG A 162 10.04 5.78 4.33
C ARG A 162 9.40 7.13 4.06
N ALA A 163 8.28 7.08 3.35
CA ALA A 163 7.40 8.21 3.17
C ALA A 163 5.94 7.75 3.32
N PHE A 164 5.11 8.62 3.90
CA PHE A 164 3.73 8.29 4.26
C PHE A 164 2.75 9.26 3.62
N LEU A 165 1.58 8.74 3.27
CA LEU A 165 0.40 9.50 2.91
C LEU A 165 -0.80 8.86 3.59
N THR A 166 -1.61 9.64 4.31
CA THR A 166 -2.77 9.13 5.04
C THR A 166 -4.05 9.77 4.51
N VAL A 167 -5.04 8.95 4.23
CA VAL A 167 -6.42 9.38 4.00
C VAL A 167 -7.34 8.74 5.04
N THR A 168 -8.53 9.29 5.22
CA THR A 168 -9.50 8.80 6.20
C THR A 168 -10.82 8.49 5.54
N TYR A 169 -11.55 7.56 6.12
CA TYR A 169 -12.95 7.30 5.76
C TYR A 169 -13.73 6.84 7.00
N GLU A 170 -14.99 7.23 7.04
CA GLU A 170 -15.95 6.85 8.07
C GLU A 170 -17.26 6.43 7.39
N GLU A 171 -17.77 5.28 7.77
CA GLU A 171 -19.11 4.84 7.39
C GLU A 171 -20.12 5.28 8.45
N ASN A 172 -21.18 6.00 8.03
CA ASN A 172 -22.24 6.52 8.92
C ASN A 172 -23.41 5.54 9.08
#